data_886b2fbae6bbec21b1903a9f8a1343d5
#
_entry.id   886b2fbae6bbec21b1903a9f8a1343d5
#
_cell.length_a   1.000
_cell.length_b   1.000
_cell.length_c   1.000
_cell.angle_alpha   90.00
_cell.angle_beta   90.00
_cell.angle_gamma   90.00
#
_symmetry.space_group_name_H-M   'P 1'
#
loop_
_entity.id
_entity.type
_entity.pdbx_description
1 polymer ?
#
loop_
_entity_poly.entity_id
_entity_poly.type
_entity_poly.pdbx_seq_one_letter_code
_entity_poly.pdbx_strand_id
1 'polypeptide(L)'
;MSISTEVKRKLWASSGGYCGKPDCHADLFPFFESGEITNIEELAHIIGQRENGPRGKNNLPISQRDEFENIILLCPTCHTTIDKNPQLFPNDTIKQWKKNHVESIKNL
;
A
#
# COMPACT_ATOMS: atom_id res chain seq x y z
N MET A 1 -16.35 -1.58 -6.09
CA MET A 1 -16.11 -2.59 -5.04
C MET A 1 -15.15 -2.05 -4.03
N SER A 2 -15.28 -2.43 -2.78
CA SER A 2 -14.44 -1.93 -1.71
C SER A 2 -13.54 -3.05 -1.17
N ILE A 3 -12.45 -2.64 -0.54
CA ILE A 3 -11.50 -3.56 0.09
C ILE A 3 -12.15 -4.09 1.37
N SER A 4 -12.13 -5.42 1.54
CA SER A 4 -12.77 -6.07 2.69
C SER A 4 -12.05 -5.77 4.00
N THR A 5 -12.76 -5.90 5.12
CA THR A 5 -12.18 -5.74 6.45
C THR A 5 -11.07 -6.76 6.71
N GLU A 6 -11.23 -7.98 6.24
CA GLU A 6 -10.19 -9.02 6.39
C GLU A 6 -8.90 -8.65 5.66
N VAL A 7 -9.02 -8.14 4.45
CA VAL A 7 -7.86 -7.68 3.68
C VAL A 7 -7.18 -6.52 4.39
N LYS A 8 -7.97 -5.56 4.89
CA LYS A 8 -7.43 -4.42 5.64
C LYS A 8 -6.65 -4.87 6.89
N ARG A 9 -7.21 -5.81 7.65
CA ARG A 9 -6.54 -6.35 8.84
C ARG A 9 -5.21 -7.00 8.50
N LYS A 10 -5.19 -7.79 7.43
CA LYS A 10 -3.97 -8.46 6.99
C LYS A 10 -2.92 -7.44 6.53
N LEU A 11 -3.36 -6.37 5.85
CA LEU A 11 -2.48 -5.28 5.43
C LEU A 11 -1.86 -4.58 6.65
N TRP A 12 -2.66 -4.24 7.65
CA TRP A 12 -2.16 -3.59 8.85
C TRP A 12 -1.14 -4.45 9.57
N ALA A 13 -1.45 -5.73 9.76
CA ALA A 13 -0.56 -6.66 10.45
C ALA A 13 0.75 -6.87 9.70
N SER A 14 0.68 -7.09 8.38
CA SER A 14 1.86 -7.41 7.59
C SER A 14 2.76 -6.21 7.32
N SER A 15 2.24 -4.99 7.43
CA SER A 15 3.01 -3.76 7.24
C SER A 15 3.77 -3.32 8.49
N GLY A 16 3.43 -3.89 9.65
CA GLY A 16 3.98 -3.45 10.92
C GLY A 16 3.62 -2.03 11.30
N GLY A 17 2.69 -1.41 10.58
CA GLY A 17 2.29 -0.02 10.79
C GLY A 17 3.18 1.01 10.11
N TYR A 18 4.06 0.60 9.22
CA TYR A 18 4.99 1.49 8.52
C TYR A 18 4.72 1.54 7.03
N CYS A 19 5.04 2.71 6.42
CA CYS A 19 4.95 2.88 4.97
C CYS A 19 5.83 1.86 4.26
N GLY A 20 5.29 1.21 3.24
CA GLY A 20 5.97 0.15 2.51
C GLY A 20 7.02 0.61 1.51
N LYS A 21 7.19 1.91 1.30
CA LYS A 21 8.21 2.42 0.37
C LYS A 21 9.60 2.33 1.02
N PRO A 22 10.61 1.74 0.33
CA PRO A 22 11.89 1.38 0.97
C PRO A 22 12.65 2.53 1.63
N ASP A 23 12.56 3.74 1.10
CA ASP A 23 13.30 4.89 1.62
C ASP A 23 12.44 5.82 2.49
N CYS A 24 11.26 5.37 2.88
CA CYS A 24 10.34 6.17 3.69
C CYS A 24 10.14 5.57 5.08
N HIS A 25 9.39 4.46 5.18
CA HIS A 25 9.06 3.78 6.46
C HIS A 25 8.43 4.70 7.50
N ALA A 26 7.66 5.71 7.06
CA ALA A 26 6.95 6.58 7.98
C ALA A 26 5.97 5.77 8.84
N ASP A 27 5.83 6.17 10.10
CA ASP A 27 4.83 5.60 11.01
C ASP A 27 3.44 5.98 10.50
N LEU A 28 2.61 4.97 10.19
CA LEU A 28 1.27 5.19 9.66
C LEU A 28 0.21 5.30 10.76
N PHE A 29 0.57 4.99 11.98
CA PHE A 29 -0.36 4.99 13.11
C PHE A 29 0.23 5.75 14.29
N PRO A 30 0.61 7.02 14.10
CA PRO A 30 1.22 7.79 15.18
C PRO A 30 0.20 8.03 16.31
N PHE A 31 0.69 8.06 17.53
CA PHE A 31 -0.13 8.47 18.64
C PHE A 31 0.61 9.51 19.47
N PHE A 32 -0.15 10.33 20.14
CA PHE A 32 0.37 11.52 20.82
C PHE A 32 0.30 11.35 22.33
N GLU A 33 1.12 12.11 23.06
CA GLU A 33 1.13 12.09 24.53
C GLU A 33 -0.24 12.43 25.13
N SER A 34 -1.03 13.23 24.41
CA SER A 34 -2.40 13.57 24.80
C SER A 34 -3.36 12.38 24.75
N GLY A 35 -2.92 11.23 24.23
CA GLY A 35 -3.75 10.04 24.08
C GLY A 35 -4.54 9.97 22.78
N GLU A 36 -4.40 10.96 21.91
CA GLU A 36 -5.05 10.94 20.61
C GLU A 36 -4.41 9.89 19.72
N ILE A 37 -5.27 9.15 19.00
CA ILE A 37 -4.86 8.13 18.06
C ILE A 37 -5.20 8.60 16.66
N THR A 38 -4.22 8.60 15.77
CA THR A 38 -4.39 9.02 14.39
C THR A 38 -3.82 7.95 13.48
N ASN A 39 -4.49 7.68 12.38
CA ASN A 39 -3.96 6.80 11.35
C ASN A 39 -3.95 7.54 10.02
N ILE A 40 -2.81 7.47 9.34
CA ILE A 40 -2.59 8.17 8.09
C ILE A 40 -2.31 7.22 6.93
N GLU A 41 -2.52 5.91 7.15
CA GLU A 41 -2.29 4.93 6.10
C GLU A 41 -3.22 5.15 4.91
N GLU A 42 -2.70 4.90 3.72
CA GLU A 42 -3.50 4.84 2.51
C GLU A 42 -3.30 3.49 1.84
N LEU A 43 -4.41 2.93 1.38
CA LEU A 43 -4.40 1.63 0.72
C LEU A 43 -4.18 1.88 -0.77
N ALA A 44 -2.94 1.69 -1.22
CA ALA A 44 -2.55 1.97 -2.59
C ALA A 44 -2.64 0.71 -3.44
N HIS A 45 -3.36 0.79 -4.56
CA HIS A 45 -3.42 -0.30 -5.51
C HIS A 45 -2.12 -0.36 -6.31
N ILE A 46 -1.52 -1.53 -6.40
CA ILE A 46 -0.31 -1.76 -7.19
C ILE A 46 -0.68 -1.71 -8.67
N ILE A 47 -1.59 -2.59 -9.11
CA ILE A 47 -2.26 -2.43 -10.39
C ILE A 47 -3.48 -1.57 -10.11
N GLY A 48 -3.61 -0.45 -10.81
CA GLY A 48 -4.65 0.53 -10.52
C GLY A 48 -6.05 -0.08 -10.52
N GLN A 49 -6.91 0.42 -9.64
CA GLN A 49 -8.27 -0.08 -9.51
C GLN A 49 -9.07 0.08 -10.81
N ARG A 50 -8.79 1.13 -11.58
CA ARG A 50 -9.42 1.41 -12.85
C ARG A 50 -8.43 1.22 -13.99
N GLU A 51 -8.88 0.66 -15.11
CA GLU A 51 -8.01 0.43 -16.26
C GLU A 51 -7.37 1.69 -16.81
N ASN A 52 -8.06 2.82 -16.76
CA ASN A 52 -7.55 4.09 -17.25
C ASN A 52 -6.87 4.93 -16.17
N GLY A 53 -6.71 4.40 -14.96
CA GLY A 53 -5.99 5.05 -13.88
C GLY A 53 -4.51 4.70 -13.87
N PRO A 54 -3.75 5.23 -12.89
CA PRO A 54 -2.32 4.92 -12.77
C PRO A 54 -2.07 3.42 -12.68
N ARG A 55 -1.19 2.90 -13.53
CA ARG A 55 -0.85 1.47 -13.63
C ARG A 55 -2.06 0.56 -13.85
N GLY A 56 -3.13 1.11 -14.47
CA GLY A 56 -4.40 0.39 -14.59
C GLY A 56 -4.50 -0.58 -15.74
N LYS A 57 -3.65 -0.44 -16.77
CA LYS A 57 -3.64 -1.37 -17.91
C LYS A 57 -2.94 -2.65 -17.54
N ASN A 58 -3.73 -3.71 -17.32
CA ASN A 58 -3.20 -5.00 -16.92
C ASN A 58 -4.25 -6.07 -17.16
N ASN A 59 -3.79 -7.32 -17.29
CA ASN A 59 -4.66 -8.48 -17.48
C ASN A 59 -5.37 -8.92 -16.19
N LEU A 60 -4.98 -8.37 -15.04
CA LEU A 60 -5.63 -8.71 -13.78
C LEU A 60 -7.10 -8.23 -13.82
N PRO A 61 -8.08 -9.13 -13.61
CA PRO A 61 -9.48 -8.73 -13.60
C PRO A 61 -9.77 -7.68 -12.53
N ILE A 62 -10.65 -6.74 -12.85
CA ILE A 62 -11.07 -5.68 -11.91
C ILE A 62 -11.53 -6.28 -10.58
N SER A 63 -12.24 -7.41 -10.63
CA SER A 63 -12.75 -8.07 -9.42
C SER A 63 -11.66 -8.58 -8.48
N GLN A 64 -10.42 -8.70 -8.96
CA GLN A 64 -9.28 -9.17 -8.16
C GLN A 64 -8.34 -8.05 -7.71
N ARG A 65 -8.62 -6.82 -8.11
CA ARG A 65 -7.71 -5.71 -7.82
C ARG A 65 -7.77 -5.22 -6.38
N ASP A 66 -8.80 -5.61 -5.62
CA ASP A 66 -8.92 -5.30 -4.18
C ASP A 66 -8.40 -6.43 -3.28
N GLU A 67 -7.71 -7.40 -3.84
CA GLU A 67 -7.09 -8.48 -3.07
C GLU A 67 -5.81 -8.04 -2.38
N PHE A 68 -5.45 -8.74 -1.30
CA PHE A 68 -4.29 -8.40 -0.49
C PHE A 68 -3.01 -8.22 -1.31
N GLU A 69 -2.79 -9.09 -2.29
CA GLU A 69 -1.56 -9.11 -3.10
C GLU A 69 -1.41 -7.85 -3.96
N ASN A 70 -2.51 -7.16 -4.25
CA ASN A 70 -2.49 -5.99 -5.12
C ASN A 70 -2.54 -4.66 -4.37
N ILE A 71 -2.41 -4.69 -3.04
CA ILE A 71 -2.50 -3.47 -2.22
C ILE A 71 -1.27 -3.35 -1.34
N ILE A 72 -0.74 -2.15 -1.24
CA ILE A 72 0.36 -1.82 -0.34
C ILE A 72 -0.07 -0.64 0.54
N LEU A 73 0.32 -0.65 1.81
CA LEU A 73 0.08 0.49 2.68
C LEU A 73 1.21 1.51 2.52
N LEU A 74 0.83 2.73 2.23
CA LEU A 74 1.75 3.85 2.04
C LEU A 74 1.27 5.05 2.84
N CYS A 75 2.20 5.97 3.14
CA CYS A 75 1.82 7.28 3.64
C CYS A 75 1.22 8.11 2.50
N PRO A 76 0.48 9.19 2.80
CA PRO A 76 -0.15 10.01 1.76
C PRO A 76 0.83 10.56 0.74
N THR A 77 2.01 10.97 1.18
CA THR A 77 3.03 11.51 0.28
C THR A 77 3.50 10.47 -0.73
N CYS A 78 3.83 9.27 -0.25
CA CYS A 78 4.30 8.20 -1.14
C CYS A 78 3.21 7.73 -2.09
N HIS A 79 1.97 7.61 -1.60
CA HIS A 79 0.84 7.22 -2.45
C HIS A 79 0.64 8.22 -3.59
N THR A 80 0.58 9.50 -3.26
CA THR A 80 0.45 10.55 -4.27
C THR A 80 1.61 10.53 -5.26
N THR A 81 2.82 10.35 -4.75
CA THR A 81 4.03 10.34 -5.58
C THR A 81 4.00 9.24 -6.63
N ILE A 82 3.65 8.01 -6.25
CA ILE A 82 3.63 6.91 -7.20
C ILE A 82 2.49 7.03 -8.22
N ASP A 83 1.35 7.56 -7.80
CA ASP A 83 0.19 7.69 -8.70
C ASP A 83 0.38 8.82 -9.72
N LYS A 84 1.14 9.85 -9.38
CA LYS A 84 1.46 10.93 -10.30
C LYS A 84 2.65 10.60 -11.22
N ASN A 85 3.38 9.53 -10.94
CA ASN A 85 4.57 9.15 -11.70
C ASN A 85 4.55 7.65 -12.02
N PRO A 86 3.51 7.15 -12.70
CA PRO A 86 3.38 5.71 -12.93
C PRO A 86 4.51 5.11 -13.79
N GLN A 87 5.17 5.93 -14.61
CA GLN A 87 6.29 5.45 -15.42
C GLN A 87 7.55 5.23 -14.59
N LEU A 88 7.75 6.06 -13.54
CA LEU A 88 8.87 5.89 -12.62
C LEU A 88 8.63 4.75 -11.62
N PHE A 89 7.38 4.46 -11.35
CA PHE A 89 6.98 3.46 -10.36
C PHE A 89 6.03 2.45 -10.99
N PRO A 90 6.55 1.57 -11.89
CA PRO A 90 5.73 0.54 -12.51
C PRO A 90 5.30 -0.51 -11.48
N ASN A 91 4.28 -1.30 -11.82
CA ASN A 91 3.71 -2.26 -10.88
C ASN A 91 4.73 -3.28 -10.34
N ASP A 92 5.68 -3.73 -11.16
CA ASP A 92 6.68 -4.70 -10.71
C ASP A 92 7.58 -4.13 -9.61
N THR A 93 7.93 -2.86 -9.70
CA THR A 93 8.72 -2.17 -8.68
C THR A 93 7.94 -2.14 -7.35
N ILE A 94 6.68 -1.77 -7.39
CA ILE A 94 5.86 -1.66 -6.18
C ILE A 94 5.56 -3.05 -5.58
N LYS A 95 5.36 -4.05 -6.42
CA LYS A 95 5.23 -5.44 -5.95
C LYS A 95 6.46 -5.88 -5.17
N GLN A 96 7.64 -5.52 -5.65
CA GLN A 96 8.88 -5.86 -4.97
C GLN A 96 9.00 -5.13 -3.64
N TRP A 97 8.58 -3.86 -3.58
CA TRP A 97 8.54 -3.13 -2.31
C TRP A 97 7.68 -3.85 -1.28
N LYS A 98 6.48 -4.26 -1.68
CA LYS A 98 5.56 -4.95 -0.79
C LYS A 98 6.18 -6.24 -0.28
N LYS A 99 6.72 -7.05 -1.18
CA LYS A 99 7.34 -8.33 -0.82
C LYS A 99 8.46 -8.12 0.19
N ASN A 100 9.36 -7.19 -0.09
CA ASN A 100 10.50 -6.91 0.79
C ASN A 100 10.06 -6.40 2.14
N HIS A 101 9.07 -5.52 2.16
CA HIS A 101 8.56 -4.94 3.41
C HIS A 101 7.89 -6.00 4.29
N VAL A 102 7.01 -6.81 3.70
CA VAL A 102 6.34 -7.89 4.44
C VAL A 102 7.35 -8.88 5.01
N GLU A 103 8.37 -9.25 4.22
CA GLU A 103 9.44 -10.13 4.69
C GLU A 103 10.23 -9.52 5.84
N SER A 104 10.54 -8.22 5.77
CA SER A 104 11.29 -7.55 6.84
C SER A 104 10.50 -7.52 8.14
N ILE A 105 9.19 -7.34 8.08
CA ILE A 105 8.33 -7.37 9.27
C ILE A 105 8.29 -8.78 9.87
N LYS A 106 8.20 -9.81 9.03
CA LYS A 106 8.18 -11.20 9.51
C LYS A 106 9.49 -11.62 10.16
N ASN A 107 10.58 -10.99 9.77
CA ASN A 107 11.92 -11.36 10.26
C ASN A 107 12.39 -10.53 11.45
N LEU A 108 11.50 -9.79 12.08
CA LEU A 108 11.84 -9.03 13.29
C LEU A 108 12.16 -9.94 14.47
#